data_943d28558d96528f427b5dddd4295dc8
#
_entry.id   943d28558d96528f427b5dddd4295dc8
#
_cell.length_a   1.000
_cell.length_b   1.000
_cell.length_c   1.000
_cell.angle_alpha   90.00
_cell.angle_beta   90.00
_cell.angle_gamma   90.00
#
_symmetry.space_group_name_H-M   'P 1'
#
loop_
_entity.id
_entity.type
_entity.pdbx_description
1 polymer ?
#
loop_
_entity_poly.entity_id
_entity_poly.type
_entity_poly.pdbx_seq_one_letter_code
_entity_poly.pdbx_strand_id
1 'polypeptide(L)'
;MKKTLTTAAVLSALSCVASATEVTLYGVVDTGFTYQHTEGGDDSFAMTSGNYAGPRFGFKGTEDLGDNLTLGFVLEAGFNSDTGAQGEDGKIFNRESQIYLSGDWGTLGFGRVGGFSSGMSSLSWYWDFEPFETGYVDAGIQASQVNVWNVHSNTIYYVSPTFAGAKLGVQYSLTNEADDEDDRWVNNSKWLNVALRWDGSNVKLIGAVEAEFYGDSSEYYGTGYDTKNWEDAFSYKLAATWAPGGGATTLYAGLNYFTNNRRMSDANWNEYDFDSDLLKTSSDAYDAISGFLGVRYTVGSANWLAQVQYQDGEFEGAPSGQDGDFKRYAVGLGCHYY
;
A
#
# COMPACT_ATOMS: atom_id res chain seq x y z
N MET A 1 -48.85 -2.96 -8.84
CA MET A 1 -48.47 -2.67 -10.24
C MET A 1 -47.78 -1.30 -10.47
N LYS A 2 -47.71 -0.37 -9.50
CA LYS A 2 -47.06 0.96 -9.71
C LYS A 2 -45.57 1.00 -9.36
N LYS A 3 -44.99 -0.01 -8.71
CA LYS A 3 -43.56 -0.06 -8.31
C LYS A 3 -42.65 -0.69 -9.37
N THR A 4 -43.18 -1.48 -10.27
CA THR A 4 -42.42 -2.15 -11.35
C THR A 4 -42.16 -1.26 -12.56
N LEU A 5 -42.93 -0.21 -12.75
CA LEU A 5 -42.77 0.73 -13.87
C LEU A 5 -41.66 1.75 -13.62
N THR A 6 -41.35 2.07 -12.35
CA THR A 6 -40.29 3.03 -12.00
C THR A 6 -38.92 2.40 -12.17
N THR A 7 -38.75 1.11 -11.87
CA THR A 7 -37.50 0.38 -12.04
C THR A 7 -37.14 0.15 -13.52
N ALA A 8 -38.15 -0.10 -14.37
CA ALA A 8 -37.96 -0.24 -15.81
C ALA A 8 -37.61 1.08 -16.50
N ALA A 9 -38.12 2.22 -16.00
CA ALA A 9 -37.82 3.54 -16.56
C ALA A 9 -36.37 4.00 -16.18
N VAL A 10 -35.86 3.62 -15.04
CA VAL A 10 -34.45 3.90 -14.66
C VAL A 10 -33.49 3.03 -15.46
N LEU A 11 -33.80 1.77 -15.69
CA LEU A 11 -32.97 0.87 -16.52
C LEU A 11 -33.01 1.26 -18.02
N SER A 12 -34.08 1.84 -18.53
CA SER A 12 -34.16 2.30 -19.92
C SER A 12 -33.52 3.68 -20.15
N ALA A 13 -33.37 4.51 -19.11
CA ALA A 13 -32.64 5.76 -19.20
C ALA A 13 -31.09 5.55 -19.22
N LEU A 14 -30.62 4.41 -18.76
CA LEU A 14 -29.20 4.01 -18.81
C LEU A 14 -28.78 3.36 -20.15
N SER A 15 -29.72 3.15 -21.08
CA SER A 15 -29.44 2.59 -22.41
C SER A 15 -29.15 3.62 -23.49
N CYS A 16 -29.01 4.91 -23.15
CA CYS A 16 -28.68 5.93 -24.13
C CYS A 16 -27.17 6.09 -24.23
N VAL A 17 -26.64 5.62 -25.35
CA VAL A 17 -25.28 5.81 -25.87
C VAL A 17 -24.24 5.00 -25.10
N ALA A 18 -24.18 3.70 -25.36
CA ALA A 18 -22.95 2.95 -25.18
C ALA A 18 -21.93 3.43 -26.21
N SER A 19 -21.20 4.51 -25.89
CA SER A 19 -19.86 4.68 -26.43
C SER A 19 -19.07 3.48 -25.93
N ALA A 20 -18.37 2.77 -26.81
CA ALA A 20 -17.70 1.53 -26.45
C ALA A 20 -16.76 1.79 -25.28
N THR A 21 -17.09 1.27 -24.10
CA THR A 21 -16.20 1.26 -22.94
C THR A 21 -14.93 0.54 -23.36
N GLU A 22 -13.82 1.24 -23.42
CA GLU A 22 -12.53 0.59 -23.66
C GLU A 22 -12.14 -0.16 -22.40
N VAL A 23 -12.20 -1.49 -22.46
CA VAL A 23 -11.69 -2.35 -21.40
C VAL A 23 -10.30 -2.82 -21.79
N THR A 24 -9.31 -2.47 -20.97
CA THR A 24 -7.93 -2.89 -21.15
C THR A 24 -7.61 -4.04 -20.22
N LEU A 25 -7.13 -5.16 -20.75
CA LEU A 25 -6.45 -6.20 -20.00
C LEU A 25 -4.97 -5.82 -19.86
N TYR A 26 -4.44 -5.89 -18.65
CA TYR A 26 -3.03 -5.61 -18.38
C TYR A 26 -2.47 -6.59 -17.36
N GLY A 27 -1.14 -6.60 -17.20
CA GLY A 27 -0.50 -7.43 -16.17
C GLY A 27 1.01 -7.30 -16.18
N VAL A 28 1.59 -7.88 -15.13
CA VAL A 28 3.04 -8.00 -14.91
C VAL A 28 3.32 -9.42 -14.46
N VAL A 29 4.36 -10.03 -15.01
CA VAL A 29 4.94 -11.30 -14.55
C VAL A 29 6.37 -10.99 -14.14
N ASP A 30 6.69 -11.24 -12.88
CA ASP A 30 8.02 -11.04 -12.31
C ASP A 30 8.42 -12.31 -11.57
N THR A 31 9.49 -12.94 -12.02
CA THR A 31 10.05 -14.17 -11.44
C THR A 31 11.56 -14.05 -11.42
N GLY A 32 12.16 -14.34 -10.31
CA GLY A 32 13.60 -14.23 -10.13
C GLY A 32 14.18 -15.30 -9.22
N PHE A 33 15.42 -15.11 -8.85
CA PHE A 33 16.12 -15.95 -7.88
C PHE A 33 16.60 -15.09 -6.72
N THR A 34 16.42 -15.60 -5.51
CA THR A 34 16.89 -14.97 -4.29
C THR A 34 17.85 -15.93 -3.58
N TYR A 35 19.00 -15.41 -3.21
CA TYR A 35 19.90 -16.04 -2.26
C TYR A 35 19.89 -15.23 -0.98
N GLN A 36 19.68 -15.88 0.14
CA GLN A 36 19.69 -15.27 1.46
C GLN A 36 20.67 -16.01 2.34
N HIS A 37 21.53 -15.24 3.02
CA HIS A 37 22.42 -15.70 4.07
C HIS A 37 21.99 -15.10 5.39
N THR A 38 21.77 -15.94 6.39
CA THR A 38 21.38 -15.51 7.75
C THR A 38 22.45 -15.96 8.73
N GLU A 39 23.05 -15.02 9.46
CA GLU A 39 24.07 -15.34 10.46
C GLU A 39 23.45 -16.20 11.58
N GLY A 40 23.99 -17.39 11.78
CA GLY A 40 23.45 -18.35 12.76
C GLY A 40 22.26 -19.17 12.28
N GLY A 41 21.78 -18.95 11.06
CA GLY A 41 20.72 -19.70 10.39
C GLY A 41 21.22 -20.49 9.18
N ASP A 42 20.28 -21.08 8.45
CA ASP A 42 20.57 -21.78 7.21
C ASP A 42 20.53 -20.82 6.00
N ASP A 43 21.46 -21.01 5.07
CA ASP A 43 21.45 -20.32 3.80
C ASP A 43 20.28 -20.84 2.93
N SER A 44 19.64 -19.96 2.19
CA SER A 44 18.58 -20.31 1.25
C SER A 44 18.88 -19.84 -0.16
N PHE A 45 18.44 -20.61 -1.15
CA PHE A 45 18.40 -20.22 -2.55
C PHE A 45 17.09 -20.70 -3.15
N ALA A 46 16.29 -19.78 -3.63
CA ALA A 46 14.95 -20.09 -4.13
C ALA A 46 14.62 -19.32 -5.40
N MET A 47 13.74 -19.89 -6.23
CA MET A 47 13.00 -19.11 -7.20
C MET A 47 11.91 -18.35 -6.45
N THR A 48 11.79 -17.05 -6.71
CA THR A 48 10.87 -16.17 -5.98
C THR A 48 10.00 -15.37 -6.94
N SER A 49 8.83 -15.03 -6.45
CA SER A 49 7.82 -14.27 -7.17
C SER A 49 7.88 -12.80 -6.76
N GLY A 50 7.90 -11.89 -7.74
CA GLY A 50 7.72 -10.46 -7.46
C GLY A 50 8.94 -9.77 -6.84
N ASN A 51 10.14 -10.10 -7.29
CA ASN A 51 11.37 -9.48 -6.75
C ASN A 51 11.45 -7.98 -7.03
N TYR A 52 10.96 -7.53 -8.18
CA TYR A 52 10.90 -6.12 -8.56
C TYR A 52 9.48 -5.58 -8.49
N ALA A 53 8.50 -6.31 -9.02
CA ALA A 53 7.11 -5.87 -9.06
C ALA A 53 6.16 -7.03 -8.81
N GLY A 54 5.26 -6.92 -7.84
CA GLY A 54 4.27 -7.98 -7.54
C GLY A 54 3.53 -8.44 -8.80
N PRO A 55 3.62 -9.74 -9.16
CA PRO A 55 2.93 -10.29 -10.32
C PRO A 55 1.44 -10.11 -10.20
N ARG A 56 0.82 -9.66 -11.28
CA ARG A 56 -0.60 -9.32 -11.30
C ARG A 56 -1.16 -9.32 -12.70
N PHE A 57 -2.46 -9.46 -12.79
CA PHE A 57 -3.23 -9.15 -13.99
C PHE A 57 -4.51 -8.42 -13.60
N GLY A 58 -5.07 -7.65 -14.50
CA GLY A 58 -6.26 -6.87 -14.19
C GLY A 58 -7.00 -6.38 -15.43
N PHE A 59 -8.18 -5.87 -15.15
CA PHE A 59 -9.03 -5.19 -16.12
C PHE A 59 -9.26 -3.76 -15.62
N LYS A 60 -9.14 -2.81 -16.51
CA LYS A 60 -9.53 -1.43 -16.26
C LYS A 60 -10.28 -0.86 -17.45
N GLY A 61 -11.19 0.04 -17.18
CA GLY A 61 -11.95 0.70 -18.23
C GLY A 61 -12.50 2.02 -17.78
N THR A 62 -12.86 2.86 -18.75
CA THR A 62 -13.46 4.16 -18.52
C THR A 62 -14.60 4.38 -19.50
N GLU A 63 -15.63 5.11 -19.05
CA GLU A 63 -16.77 5.57 -19.82
C GLU A 63 -16.85 7.09 -19.70
N ASP A 64 -16.89 7.79 -20.84
CA ASP A 64 -17.14 9.23 -20.89
C ASP A 64 -18.64 9.49 -20.74
N LEU A 65 -19.02 10.16 -19.67
CA LEU A 65 -20.41 10.51 -19.37
C LEU A 65 -20.81 11.89 -19.91
N GLY A 66 -19.89 12.60 -20.60
CA GLY A 66 -20.08 13.96 -21.04
C GLY A 66 -19.72 14.99 -19.95
N ASP A 67 -19.69 16.28 -20.32
CA ASP A 67 -19.45 17.40 -19.40
C ASP A 67 -18.18 17.24 -18.53
N ASN A 68 -17.11 16.68 -19.10
CA ASN A 68 -15.84 16.34 -18.41
C ASN A 68 -16.02 15.31 -17.26
N LEU A 69 -17.07 14.51 -17.29
CA LEU A 69 -17.33 13.50 -16.29
C LEU A 69 -17.00 12.11 -16.85
N THR A 70 -16.15 11.38 -16.15
CA THR A 70 -15.72 10.03 -16.51
C THR A 70 -16.03 9.05 -15.40
N LEU A 71 -16.68 7.94 -15.72
CA LEU A 71 -16.81 6.77 -14.85
C LEU A 71 -15.68 5.80 -15.18
N GLY A 72 -14.99 5.26 -14.18
CA GLY A 72 -13.96 4.28 -14.38
C GLY A 72 -14.02 3.14 -13.38
N PHE A 73 -13.33 2.04 -13.70
CA PHE A 73 -13.16 0.91 -12.80
C PHE A 73 -11.76 0.29 -12.94
N VAL A 74 -11.31 -0.36 -11.87
CA VAL A 74 -10.11 -1.22 -11.86
C VAL A 74 -10.43 -2.49 -11.08
N LEU A 75 -10.09 -3.64 -11.68
CA LEU A 75 -10.11 -4.97 -11.05
C LEU A 75 -8.71 -5.57 -11.21
N GLU A 76 -7.98 -5.80 -10.13
CA GLU A 76 -6.59 -6.31 -10.17
C GLU A 76 -6.41 -7.50 -9.23
N ALA A 77 -5.93 -8.62 -9.78
CA ALA A 77 -5.60 -9.84 -9.08
C ALA A 77 -4.07 -10.02 -9.00
N GLY A 78 -3.56 -10.27 -7.79
CA GLY A 78 -2.19 -10.71 -7.58
C GLY A 78 -2.05 -12.22 -7.67
N PHE A 79 -0.88 -12.70 -8.06
CA PHE A 79 -0.55 -14.12 -8.07
C PHE A 79 0.95 -14.35 -7.82
N ASN A 80 1.31 -15.56 -7.44
CA ASN A 80 2.70 -15.97 -7.31
C ASN A 80 3.19 -16.56 -8.64
N SER A 81 4.15 -15.91 -9.28
CA SER A 81 4.60 -16.30 -10.64
C SER A 81 5.44 -17.57 -10.65
N ASP A 82 6.04 -17.94 -9.53
CA ASP A 82 6.84 -19.16 -9.36
C ASP A 82 5.98 -20.42 -9.18
N THR A 83 4.81 -20.28 -8.55
CA THR A 83 3.91 -21.41 -8.23
C THR A 83 2.58 -21.37 -8.97
N GLY A 84 2.16 -20.19 -9.48
CA GLY A 84 0.84 -19.98 -10.06
C GLY A 84 -0.29 -19.84 -9.01
N ALA A 85 0.04 -19.77 -7.73
CA ALA A 85 -0.94 -19.61 -6.67
C ALA A 85 -1.56 -18.20 -6.68
N GLN A 86 -2.80 -18.08 -6.17
CA GLN A 86 -3.46 -16.79 -5.95
C GLN A 86 -2.71 -16.00 -4.87
N GLY A 87 -2.63 -14.69 -5.01
CA GLY A 87 -1.88 -13.83 -4.10
C GLY A 87 -2.51 -13.68 -2.70
N GLU A 88 -3.82 -13.91 -2.58
CA GLU A 88 -4.55 -13.93 -1.31
C GLU A 88 -5.72 -14.91 -1.41
N ASP A 89 -5.77 -15.90 -0.53
CA ASP A 89 -6.80 -16.93 -0.55
C ASP A 89 -8.20 -16.32 -0.36
N GLY A 90 -9.15 -16.78 -1.18
CA GLY A 90 -10.54 -16.34 -1.12
C GLY A 90 -10.83 -14.98 -1.79
N LYS A 91 -9.82 -14.24 -2.24
CA LYS A 91 -10.01 -12.93 -2.88
C LYS A 91 -9.43 -12.90 -4.29
N ILE A 92 -10.30 -12.98 -5.30
CA ILE A 92 -9.87 -12.94 -6.72
C ILE A 92 -9.19 -11.60 -7.05
N PHE A 93 -9.79 -10.47 -6.65
CA PHE A 93 -9.23 -9.13 -6.87
C PHE A 93 -8.65 -8.57 -5.57
N ASN A 94 -7.65 -9.26 -5.03
CA ASN A 94 -7.04 -8.95 -3.75
C ASN A 94 -6.29 -7.60 -3.75
N ARG A 95 -5.83 -7.12 -4.92
CA ARG A 95 -5.06 -5.88 -5.04
C ARG A 95 -5.94 -4.66 -5.23
N GLU A 96 -6.87 -4.69 -6.21
CA GLU A 96 -7.84 -3.62 -6.43
C GLU A 96 -9.18 -4.18 -6.91
N SER A 97 -10.26 -3.60 -6.38
CA SER A 97 -11.62 -3.79 -6.87
C SER A 97 -12.39 -2.50 -6.62
N GLN A 98 -12.38 -1.59 -7.59
CA GLN A 98 -12.90 -0.24 -7.40
C GLN A 98 -13.66 0.29 -8.60
N ILE A 99 -14.56 1.22 -8.31
CA ILE A 99 -15.23 2.09 -9.26
C ILE A 99 -15.01 3.55 -8.83
N TYR A 100 -14.83 4.45 -9.79
CA TYR A 100 -14.60 5.85 -9.50
C TYR A 100 -15.26 6.77 -10.52
N LEU A 101 -15.57 7.99 -10.08
CA LEU A 101 -16.08 9.08 -10.89
C LEU A 101 -15.06 10.24 -10.85
N SER A 102 -14.63 10.70 -12.02
CA SER A 102 -13.66 11.78 -12.17
C SER A 102 -14.25 12.94 -12.97
N GLY A 103 -13.86 14.16 -12.59
CA GLY A 103 -14.26 15.39 -13.28
C GLY A 103 -13.32 16.54 -12.93
N ASP A 104 -13.71 17.76 -13.30
CA ASP A 104 -12.95 18.99 -12.99
C ASP A 104 -12.77 19.23 -11.48
N TRP A 105 -13.64 18.64 -10.68
CA TRP A 105 -13.63 18.68 -9.23
C TRP A 105 -12.71 17.64 -8.57
N GLY A 106 -12.09 16.75 -9.35
CA GLY A 106 -11.24 15.66 -8.86
C GLY A 106 -11.85 14.29 -9.08
N THR A 107 -11.46 13.32 -8.27
CA THR A 107 -11.90 11.92 -8.36
C THR A 107 -12.48 11.44 -7.04
N LEU A 108 -13.66 10.87 -7.08
CA LEU A 108 -14.31 10.17 -5.97
C LEU A 108 -14.44 8.69 -6.34
N GLY A 109 -13.96 7.79 -5.48
CA GLY A 109 -14.05 6.37 -5.75
C GLY A 109 -14.40 5.54 -4.54
N PHE A 110 -14.74 4.27 -4.80
CA PHE A 110 -15.29 3.32 -3.83
C PHE A 110 -14.77 1.92 -4.13
N GLY A 111 -14.46 1.16 -3.10
CA GLY A 111 -14.14 -0.26 -3.24
C GLY A 111 -12.93 -0.70 -2.42
N ARG A 112 -12.21 -1.68 -2.93
CA ARG A 112 -10.95 -2.17 -2.35
C ARG A 112 -9.79 -1.50 -3.06
N VAL A 113 -8.97 -0.76 -2.31
CA VAL A 113 -7.83 -0.01 -2.84
C VAL A 113 -6.70 0.05 -1.82
N GLY A 114 -5.45 0.19 -2.29
CA GLY A 114 -4.32 0.49 -1.42
C GLY A 114 -4.23 1.97 -1.06
N GLY A 115 -3.53 2.26 0.02
CA GLY A 115 -3.28 3.61 0.49
C GLY A 115 -2.37 4.41 -0.45
N PHE A 116 -2.34 5.73 -0.32
CA PHE A 116 -1.41 6.60 -1.05
C PHE A 116 0.06 6.27 -0.75
N SER A 117 0.33 5.68 0.40
CA SER A 117 1.64 5.16 0.82
C SER A 117 1.80 3.66 0.57
N SER A 118 0.76 2.97 0.05
CA SER A 118 0.81 1.55 -0.30
C SER A 118 1.48 1.36 -1.66
N GLY A 119 2.22 0.28 -1.76
CA GLY A 119 2.78 -0.12 -3.02
C GLY A 119 1.88 -0.99 -3.89
N MET A 120 0.68 -1.29 -3.50
CA MET A 120 -0.18 -2.27 -4.19
C MET A 120 -1.40 -1.64 -4.87
N SER A 121 -1.36 -0.35 -5.21
CA SER A 121 -2.51 0.35 -5.74
C SER A 121 -2.17 1.30 -6.88
N SER A 122 -3.11 1.51 -7.78
CA SER A 122 -3.08 2.58 -8.77
C SER A 122 -3.08 3.98 -8.13
N LEU A 123 -3.49 4.08 -6.86
CA LEU A 123 -3.47 5.30 -6.05
C LEU A 123 -2.17 5.50 -5.27
N SER A 124 -1.21 4.62 -5.39
CA SER A 124 0.07 4.77 -4.68
C SER A 124 0.84 5.99 -5.19
N TRP A 125 1.17 6.89 -4.25
CA TRP A 125 1.96 8.08 -4.54
C TRP A 125 3.37 8.02 -3.97
N TYR A 126 3.57 7.22 -2.91
CA TYR A 126 4.82 7.18 -2.17
C TYR A 126 5.95 6.48 -2.93
N TRP A 127 5.63 5.60 -3.88
CA TRP A 127 6.59 4.84 -4.66
C TRP A 127 7.58 5.65 -5.48
N ASP A 128 7.15 6.81 -5.94
CA ASP A 128 8.02 7.75 -6.65
C ASP A 128 9.13 8.33 -5.75
N PHE A 129 9.09 8.04 -4.44
CA PHE A 129 9.93 8.68 -3.45
C PHE A 129 11.03 7.78 -2.89
N GLU A 130 11.26 6.60 -3.50
CA GLU A 130 12.36 5.74 -3.11
C GLU A 130 13.00 5.09 -4.36
N PRO A 131 14.34 4.82 -4.34
CA PRO A 131 15.05 4.42 -5.56
C PRO A 131 14.71 3.03 -6.07
N PHE A 132 14.32 2.10 -5.19
CA PHE A 132 14.01 0.71 -5.54
C PHE A 132 12.55 0.51 -5.95
N GLU A 133 11.74 1.55 -5.85
CA GLU A 133 10.31 1.57 -6.20
C GLU A 133 9.51 0.53 -5.40
N THR A 134 9.40 -0.69 -5.88
CA THR A 134 8.51 -1.70 -5.30
C THR A 134 9.23 -2.91 -4.79
N GLY A 135 10.43 -3.09 -5.25
CA GLY A 135 11.13 -4.33 -5.11
C GLY A 135 12.11 -4.36 -3.97
N TYR A 136 12.60 -5.55 -3.72
CA TYR A 136 13.70 -5.77 -2.80
C TYR A 136 13.35 -5.41 -1.37
N VAL A 137 12.49 -6.22 -0.78
CA VAL A 137 11.91 -6.07 0.57
C VAL A 137 12.91 -5.54 1.60
N ASP A 138 14.16 -5.99 1.55
CA ASP A 138 15.22 -5.59 2.48
C ASP A 138 15.98 -4.33 2.07
N ALA A 139 15.93 -3.95 0.81
CA ALA A 139 16.63 -2.78 0.28
C ALA A 139 15.70 -1.60 -0.03
N GLY A 140 14.40 -1.85 -0.11
CA GLY A 140 13.37 -0.86 -0.39
C GLY A 140 12.79 -0.24 0.88
N ILE A 141 11.76 0.53 0.67
CA ILE A 141 11.08 1.32 1.70
C ILE A 141 10.48 0.47 2.84
N GLN A 142 10.18 -0.80 2.57
CA GLN A 142 9.60 -1.73 3.53
C GLN A 142 10.48 -1.97 4.75
N ALA A 143 11.79 -1.95 4.56
CA ALA A 143 12.72 -2.16 5.66
C ALA A 143 12.67 -1.06 6.72
N SER A 144 12.26 0.15 6.34
CA SER A 144 12.24 1.31 7.24
C SER A 144 10.84 1.85 7.50
N GLN A 145 9.83 1.26 6.88
CA GLN A 145 8.45 1.75 6.99
C GLN A 145 7.47 0.61 7.21
N VAL A 146 6.47 0.89 8.01
CA VAL A 146 5.41 -0.05 8.35
C VAL A 146 4.13 0.35 7.63
N ASN A 147 3.26 -0.63 7.36
CA ASN A 147 1.98 -0.45 6.67
C ASN A 147 2.07 0.00 5.20
N VAL A 148 3.17 -0.29 4.52
CA VAL A 148 3.37 0.15 3.12
C VAL A 148 2.51 -0.65 2.12
N TRP A 149 2.15 -1.88 2.46
CA TRP A 149 1.49 -2.82 1.53
C TRP A 149 0.00 -3.02 1.79
N ASN A 150 -0.62 -2.12 2.53
CA ASN A 150 -2.01 -2.31 2.92
C ASN A 150 -2.97 -1.98 1.78
N VAL A 151 -3.87 -2.92 1.54
CA VAL A 151 -5.05 -2.75 0.69
C VAL A 151 -6.28 -2.88 1.57
N HIS A 152 -7.11 -1.85 1.56
CA HIS A 152 -8.27 -1.74 2.45
C HIS A 152 -9.56 -1.96 1.68
N SER A 153 -10.42 -2.84 2.21
CA SER A 153 -11.78 -3.05 1.71
C SER A 153 -12.70 -1.91 2.14
N ASN A 154 -13.85 -1.79 1.48
CA ASN A 154 -14.91 -0.85 1.86
C ASN A 154 -14.43 0.61 1.99
N THR A 155 -13.48 0.98 1.14
CA THR A 155 -12.85 2.31 1.15
C THR A 155 -13.62 3.29 0.28
N ILE A 156 -13.81 4.48 0.82
CA ILE A 156 -14.22 5.68 0.08
C ILE A 156 -12.98 6.55 -0.04
N TYR A 157 -12.69 7.07 -1.23
CA TYR A 157 -11.56 7.96 -1.40
C TYR A 157 -11.90 9.17 -2.26
N TYR A 158 -11.18 10.26 -2.02
CA TYR A 158 -11.19 11.45 -2.85
C TYR A 158 -9.78 11.90 -3.17
N VAL A 159 -9.56 12.26 -4.44
CA VAL A 159 -8.32 12.90 -4.91
C VAL A 159 -8.68 14.23 -5.53
N SER A 160 -8.09 15.32 -5.04
CA SER A 160 -8.33 16.66 -5.59
C SER A 160 -7.76 16.82 -7.00
N PRO A 161 -8.22 17.80 -7.77
CA PRO A 161 -7.50 18.29 -8.93
C PRO A 161 -6.09 18.74 -8.51
N THR A 162 -5.16 18.72 -9.47
CA THR A 162 -3.83 19.27 -9.23
C THR A 162 -3.87 20.80 -9.35
N PHE A 163 -3.42 21.49 -8.32
CA PHE A 163 -3.29 22.94 -8.29
C PHE A 163 -1.84 23.36 -7.99
N ALA A 164 -1.23 24.11 -8.88
CA ALA A 164 0.17 24.54 -8.77
C ALA A 164 1.17 23.39 -8.43
N GLY A 165 0.92 22.21 -9.00
CA GLY A 165 1.72 21.00 -8.76
C GLY A 165 1.31 20.22 -7.52
N ALA A 166 0.44 20.74 -6.66
CA ALA A 166 -0.04 20.07 -5.46
C ALA A 166 -1.36 19.33 -5.68
N LYS A 167 -1.52 18.15 -5.06
CA LYS A 167 -2.77 17.40 -4.97
C LYS A 167 -2.94 16.81 -3.58
N LEU A 168 -4.18 16.78 -3.11
CA LEU A 168 -4.60 16.20 -1.84
C LEU A 168 -5.35 14.90 -2.11
N GLY A 169 -5.08 13.87 -1.31
CA GLY A 169 -5.85 12.65 -1.27
C GLY A 169 -6.35 12.36 0.14
N VAL A 170 -7.56 11.83 0.23
CA VAL A 170 -8.17 11.36 1.48
C VAL A 170 -8.82 10.02 1.20
N GLN A 171 -8.56 9.03 2.04
CA GLN A 171 -9.15 7.69 2.00
C GLN A 171 -9.67 7.34 3.38
N TYR A 172 -10.83 6.69 3.41
CA TYR A 172 -11.42 6.18 4.64
C TYR A 172 -12.04 4.82 4.38
N SER A 173 -11.60 3.79 5.11
CA SER A 173 -12.20 2.47 5.10
C SER A 173 -13.24 2.38 6.21
N LEU A 174 -14.46 1.98 5.84
CA LEU A 174 -15.59 1.84 6.76
C LEU A 174 -15.47 0.59 7.64
N THR A 175 -14.85 -0.44 7.09
CA THR A 175 -14.48 -1.67 7.79
C THR A 175 -13.33 -2.33 7.04
N ASN A 176 -12.32 -2.75 7.78
CA ASN A 176 -11.15 -3.40 7.19
C ASN A 176 -11.24 -4.93 7.26
N GLU A 177 -12.30 -5.45 7.81
CA GLU A 177 -12.50 -6.87 8.10
C GLU A 177 -13.48 -7.53 7.12
N ALA A 178 -13.42 -8.86 7.05
CA ALA A 178 -14.38 -9.64 6.31
C ALA A 178 -15.77 -9.55 7.00
N ASP A 179 -16.81 -9.57 6.16
CA ASP A 179 -18.21 -9.53 6.62
C ASP A 179 -18.48 -10.56 7.71
N ASP A 180 -18.56 -10.12 8.96
CA ASP A 180 -19.32 -10.82 9.98
C ASP A 180 -20.72 -10.19 10.00
N GLU A 181 -21.75 -10.99 9.75
CA GLU A 181 -23.16 -10.51 9.66
C GLU A 181 -23.64 -9.86 10.96
N ASP A 182 -22.94 -10.10 12.07
CA ASP A 182 -23.24 -9.57 13.40
C ASP A 182 -22.48 -8.28 13.74
N ASP A 183 -21.49 -7.87 12.95
CA ASP A 183 -20.67 -6.67 13.22
C ASP A 183 -21.41 -5.40 12.83
N ARG A 184 -21.69 -4.61 13.85
CA ARG A 184 -22.18 -3.25 13.65
C ARG A 184 -20.99 -2.37 13.26
N TRP A 185 -21.16 -1.49 12.28
CA TRP A 185 -20.15 -0.56 11.79
C TRP A 185 -19.38 0.22 12.88
N VAL A 186 -19.91 0.31 14.09
CA VAL A 186 -19.29 0.99 15.24
C VAL A 186 -18.17 0.17 15.89
N ASN A 187 -18.18 -1.15 15.72
CA ASN A 187 -17.22 -2.05 16.36
C ASN A 187 -16.10 -2.49 15.42
N ASN A 188 -16.19 -2.16 14.13
CA ASN A 188 -15.21 -2.57 13.12
C ASN A 188 -13.98 -1.68 13.15
N SER A 189 -12.82 -2.26 12.90
CA SER A 189 -11.61 -1.50 12.66
C SER A 189 -11.76 -0.62 11.41
N LYS A 190 -11.30 0.61 11.50
CA LYS A 190 -11.39 1.62 10.44
C LYS A 190 -10.00 2.12 10.09
N TRP A 191 -9.85 2.59 8.88
CA TRP A 191 -8.58 3.13 8.43
C TRP A 191 -8.79 4.49 7.76
N LEU A 192 -7.87 5.41 8.02
CA LEU A 192 -7.82 6.74 7.42
C LEU A 192 -6.42 6.95 6.82
N ASN A 193 -6.37 7.45 5.60
CA ASN A 193 -5.15 7.97 5.00
C ASN A 193 -5.39 9.36 4.41
N VAL A 194 -4.52 10.29 4.75
CA VAL A 194 -4.49 11.64 4.18
C VAL A 194 -3.11 11.90 3.63
N ALA A 195 -3.00 12.27 2.37
CA ALA A 195 -1.73 12.56 1.73
C ALA A 195 -1.78 13.87 0.93
N LEU A 196 -0.71 14.66 1.05
CA LEU A 196 -0.45 15.83 0.23
C LEU A 196 0.83 15.58 -0.57
N ARG A 197 0.71 15.60 -1.90
CA ARG A 197 1.83 15.48 -2.82
C ARG A 197 2.01 16.76 -3.62
N TRP A 198 3.26 17.18 -3.80
CA TRP A 198 3.63 18.29 -4.67
C TRP A 198 4.71 17.86 -5.67
N ASP A 199 4.45 18.06 -6.96
CA ASP A 199 5.35 17.77 -8.06
C ASP A 199 5.82 19.08 -8.69
N GLY A 200 7.08 19.46 -8.41
CA GLY A 200 7.78 20.56 -9.06
C GLY A 200 8.66 20.04 -10.22
N SER A 201 9.42 20.94 -10.86
CA SER A 201 10.24 20.60 -12.02
C SER A 201 11.41 19.65 -11.70
N ASN A 202 12.07 19.85 -10.57
CA ASN A 202 13.24 19.08 -10.15
C ASN A 202 13.09 18.47 -8.73
N VAL A 203 12.04 18.83 -8.02
CA VAL A 203 11.76 18.38 -6.64
C VAL A 203 10.35 17.87 -6.60
N LYS A 204 10.15 16.75 -5.93
CA LYS A 204 8.82 16.28 -5.53
C LYS A 204 8.81 16.13 -4.03
N LEU A 205 7.67 16.37 -3.41
CA LEU A 205 7.45 16.25 -1.97
C LEU A 205 6.17 15.46 -1.71
N ILE A 206 6.18 14.67 -0.66
CA ILE A 206 4.97 14.03 -0.14
C ILE A 206 4.97 14.06 1.38
N GLY A 207 3.80 14.34 1.95
CA GLY A 207 3.49 14.09 3.35
C GLY A 207 2.23 13.25 3.44
N ALA A 208 2.22 12.24 4.29
CA ALA A 208 1.05 11.40 4.53
C ALA A 208 0.88 11.09 6.02
N VAL A 209 -0.37 10.96 6.42
CA VAL A 209 -0.78 10.46 7.73
C VAL A 209 -1.70 9.27 7.51
N GLU A 210 -1.41 8.17 8.17
CA GLU A 210 -2.27 7.01 8.25
C GLU A 210 -2.69 6.79 9.70
N ALA A 211 -3.94 6.43 9.90
CA ALA A 211 -4.47 6.05 11.19
C ALA A 211 -5.28 4.75 11.05
N GLU A 212 -5.05 3.81 11.92
CA GLU A 212 -5.84 2.61 12.06
C GLU A 212 -6.53 2.65 13.41
N PHE A 213 -7.86 2.73 13.38
CA PHE A 213 -8.72 2.75 14.56
C PHE A 213 -9.20 1.32 14.78
N TYR A 214 -8.69 0.67 15.81
CA TYR A 214 -9.08 -0.69 16.13
C TYR A 214 -10.45 -0.71 16.79
N GLY A 215 -11.33 -1.58 16.29
CA GLY A 215 -12.66 -1.80 16.87
C GLY A 215 -12.63 -2.86 17.97
N ASP A 216 -13.77 -3.02 18.64
CA ASP A 216 -14.00 -4.09 19.66
C ASP A 216 -14.27 -5.46 18.99
N SER A 217 -13.61 -5.77 17.89
CA SER A 217 -13.81 -7.04 17.18
C SER A 217 -13.05 -8.18 17.85
N SER A 218 -13.65 -9.37 17.86
CA SER A 218 -12.96 -10.59 18.29
C SER A 218 -12.12 -11.22 17.19
N GLU A 219 -12.18 -10.70 15.97
CA GLU A 219 -11.46 -11.23 14.82
C GLU A 219 -10.85 -10.11 13.98
N TYR A 220 -9.58 -9.84 14.19
CA TYR A 220 -8.83 -8.91 13.35
C TYR A 220 -8.26 -9.64 12.12
N TYR A 221 -8.66 -9.24 10.91
CA TYR A 221 -8.26 -9.86 9.62
C TYR A 221 -8.41 -11.37 9.55
N GLY A 222 -9.41 -11.95 10.22
CA GLY A 222 -9.59 -13.40 10.24
C GLY A 222 -8.52 -14.15 11.03
N THR A 223 -7.75 -13.47 11.85
CA THR A 223 -6.65 -14.06 12.63
C THR A 223 -7.08 -14.62 13.98
N GLY A 224 -8.32 -14.37 14.41
CA GLY A 224 -8.80 -14.77 15.73
C GLY A 224 -8.28 -13.93 16.90
N TYR A 225 -7.74 -12.73 16.63
CA TYR A 225 -7.22 -11.83 17.66
C TYR A 225 -8.29 -10.87 18.16
N ASP A 226 -8.41 -10.77 19.48
CA ASP A 226 -9.28 -9.81 20.15
C ASP A 226 -8.61 -8.43 20.18
N THR A 227 -9.20 -7.47 19.47
CA THR A 227 -8.70 -6.10 19.37
C THR A 227 -9.21 -5.17 20.45
N LYS A 228 -10.04 -5.67 21.36
CA LYS A 228 -10.78 -4.87 22.35
C LYS A 228 -9.93 -3.95 23.23
N ASN A 229 -8.66 -4.31 23.42
CA ASN A 229 -7.74 -3.53 24.25
C ASN A 229 -6.58 -2.94 23.43
N TRP A 230 -6.70 -2.91 22.11
CA TRP A 230 -5.65 -2.35 21.28
C TRP A 230 -5.77 -0.82 21.20
N GLU A 231 -4.66 -0.15 21.35
CA GLU A 231 -4.57 1.27 21.07
C GLU A 231 -4.49 1.54 19.57
N ASP A 232 -5.06 2.68 19.13
CA ASP A 232 -5.07 3.09 17.74
C ASP A 232 -3.64 3.32 17.22
N ALA A 233 -3.37 2.88 15.99
CA ALA A 233 -2.07 3.03 15.36
C ALA A 233 -2.02 4.26 14.45
N PHE A 234 -0.89 4.96 14.47
CA PHE A 234 -0.65 6.12 13.61
C PHE A 234 0.69 5.99 12.89
N SER A 235 0.75 6.50 11.67
CA SER A 235 1.98 6.63 10.89
C SER A 235 2.04 7.99 10.22
N TYR A 236 3.18 8.67 10.34
CA TYR A 236 3.46 9.98 9.78
C TYR A 236 4.64 9.87 8.84
N LYS A 237 4.41 10.13 7.56
CA LYS A 237 5.41 9.93 6.49
C LYS A 237 5.72 11.23 5.80
N LEU A 238 7.00 11.49 5.58
CA LEU A 238 7.50 12.59 4.76
C LEU A 238 8.56 12.06 3.81
N ALA A 239 8.48 12.44 2.53
CA ALA A 239 9.56 12.11 1.61
C ALA A 239 9.74 13.20 0.56
N ALA A 240 10.94 13.22 0.01
CA ALA A 240 11.35 14.15 -1.04
C ALA A 240 12.22 13.44 -2.08
N THR A 241 12.10 13.89 -3.33
CA THR A 241 13.06 13.60 -4.38
C THR A 241 13.63 14.88 -4.95
N TRP A 242 14.89 14.83 -5.37
CA TRP A 242 15.56 15.93 -6.06
C TRP A 242 16.37 15.40 -7.23
N ALA A 243 16.07 15.92 -8.44
CA ALA A 243 16.75 15.56 -9.70
C ALA A 243 17.59 16.74 -10.20
N PRO A 244 18.81 16.95 -9.68
CA PRO A 244 19.67 18.04 -10.12
C PRO A 244 20.09 17.87 -11.59
N GLY A 245 20.10 18.95 -12.34
CA GLY A 245 20.71 19.01 -13.67
C GLY A 245 20.06 18.19 -14.78
N GLY A 246 18.77 17.86 -14.67
CA GLY A 246 18.00 17.26 -15.77
C GLY A 246 17.83 15.75 -15.75
N GLY A 247 18.01 15.07 -14.61
CA GLY A 247 17.42 13.76 -14.41
C GLY A 247 18.32 12.53 -14.57
N ALA A 248 19.59 12.66 -14.88
CA ALA A 248 20.52 11.52 -14.85
C ALA A 248 20.73 11.02 -13.40
N THR A 249 20.64 11.91 -12.43
CA THR A 249 20.73 11.59 -11.01
C THR A 249 19.44 12.02 -10.31
N THR A 250 18.86 11.15 -9.50
CA THR A 250 17.79 11.49 -8.57
C THR A 250 18.21 11.10 -7.17
N LEU A 251 18.10 12.03 -6.25
CA LEU A 251 18.31 11.81 -4.82
C LEU A 251 16.98 11.65 -4.12
N TYR A 252 16.95 10.79 -3.12
CA TYR A 252 15.76 10.41 -2.35
C TYR A 252 16.03 10.56 -0.87
N ALA A 253 15.04 11.02 -0.13
CA ALA A 253 15.08 11.05 1.33
C ALA A 253 13.67 10.83 1.87
N GLY A 254 13.54 10.08 2.95
CA GLY A 254 12.27 9.88 3.62
C GLY A 254 12.44 9.69 5.11
N LEU A 255 11.40 10.06 5.84
CA LEU A 255 11.24 9.89 7.28
C LEU A 255 9.86 9.31 7.56
N ASN A 256 9.78 8.41 8.50
CA ASN A 256 8.54 7.85 9.01
C ASN A 256 8.61 7.75 10.54
N TYR A 257 7.54 8.19 11.21
CA TYR A 257 7.32 7.95 12.63
C TYR A 257 5.98 7.23 12.77
N PHE A 258 5.93 6.18 13.56
CA PHE A 258 4.71 5.43 13.78
C PHE A 258 4.59 4.99 15.24
N THR A 259 3.35 4.85 15.68
CA THR A 259 2.99 4.44 17.03
C THR A 259 1.98 3.30 16.98
N ASN A 260 2.04 2.44 17.98
CA ASN A 260 1.12 1.31 18.19
C ASN A 260 0.99 0.40 16.96
N ASN A 261 2.07 0.23 16.20
CA ASN A 261 2.03 -0.54 14.98
C ASN A 261 2.12 -2.03 15.27
N ARG A 262 1.11 -2.79 14.81
CA ARG A 262 1.02 -4.23 14.95
C ARG A 262 1.31 -5.00 13.67
N ARG A 263 1.51 -4.26 12.57
CA ARG A 263 1.77 -4.83 11.25
C ARG A 263 3.22 -4.65 10.88
N MET A 264 4.05 -5.55 11.34
CA MET A 264 5.35 -5.72 10.73
C MET A 264 5.25 -6.81 9.67
N SER A 265 5.87 -6.62 8.51
CA SER A 265 5.87 -7.66 7.49
C SER A 265 6.61 -8.89 8.05
N ASP A 266 5.98 -10.04 7.98
CA ASP A 266 6.54 -11.32 8.46
C ASP A 266 7.95 -11.63 7.93
N ALA A 267 8.28 -11.11 6.74
CA ALA A 267 9.58 -11.29 6.12
C ALA A 267 10.75 -10.70 6.92
N ASN A 268 10.49 -9.77 7.83
CA ASN A 268 11.53 -9.02 8.54
C ASN A 268 11.76 -9.47 9.98
N TRP A 269 10.91 -10.37 10.52
CA TRP A 269 10.95 -10.75 11.94
C TRP A 269 11.42 -12.17 12.20
N ASN A 270 11.36 -13.07 11.21
CA ASN A 270 11.87 -14.43 11.35
C ASN A 270 13.38 -14.50 11.62
N GLU A 271 14.09 -13.40 11.43
CA GLU A 271 15.56 -13.31 11.61
C GLU A 271 15.99 -13.09 13.07
N TYR A 272 15.06 -12.66 13.96
CA TYR A 272 15.41 -12.28 15.34
C TYR A 272 14.79 -13.17 16.42
N ASP A 273 14.28 -14.35 16.10
CA ASP A 273 13.61 -15.23 17.09
C ASP A 273 12.49 -14.53 17.86
N PHE A 274 11.91 -13.51 17.24
CA PHE A 274 10.76 -12.80 17.78
C PHE A 274 9.52 -13.69 17.61
N ASP A 275 8.99 -14.12 18.74
CA ASP A 275 7.72 -14.83 18.76
C ASP A 275 6.62 -13.86 18.28
N SER A 276 6.20 -14.00 17.01
CA SER A 276 5.13 -13.19 16.43
C SER A 276 3.83 -13.29 17.25
N ASP A 277 3.69 -14.34 18.07
CA ASP A 277 2.56 -14.50 18.98
C ASP A 277 2.61 -13.51 20.15
N LEU A 278 3.77 -12.90 20.43
CA LEU A 278 3.90 -11.89 21.48
C LEU A 278 3.19 -10.57 21.13
N LEU A 279 3.29 -10.12 19.88
CA LEU A 279 2.60 -8.90 19.42
C LEU A 279 1.09 -9.08 19.33
N LYS A 280 0.63 -10.32 19.24
CA LYS A 280 -0.78 -10.68 19.08
C LYS A 280 -1.60 -10.58 20.37
N THR A 281 -0.96 -10.61 21.51
CA THR A 281 -1.61 -10.67 22.83
C THR A 281 -1.42 -9.42 23.69
N SER A 282 -0.51 -8.50 23.30
CA SER A 282 -0.31 -7.26 24.04
C SER A 282 -1.29 -6.17 23.59
N SER A 283 -1.70 -5.31 24.52
CA SER A 283 -2.51 -4.13 24.23
C SER A 283 -1.76 -3.12 23.37
N ASP A 284 -0.43 -3.09 23.54
CA ASP A 284 0.48 -2.20 22.84
C ASP A 284 1.27 -2.95 21.77
N ALA A 285 1.75 -2.24 20.78
CA ALA A 285 2.55 -2.80 19.71
C ALA A 285 3.99 -2.25 19.79
N TYR A 286 4.48 -1.63 18.77
CA TYR A 286 5.76 -0.97 18.80
C TYR A 286 5.70 0.41 18.15
N ASP A 287 6.54 1.29 18.68
CA ASP A 287 6.77 2.64 18.20
C ASP A 287 8.13 2.71 17.56
N ALA A 288 8.27 3.44 16.46
CA ALA A 288 9.59 3.69 15.92
C ALA A 288 9.66 4.94 15.05
N ILE A 289 10.87 5.45 14.94
CA ILE A 289 11.27 6.40 13.91
C ILE A 289 12.16 5.69 12.89
N SER A 290 11.91 5.92 11.62
CA SER A 290 12.72 5.37 10.54
C SER A 290 13.01 6.40 9.48
N GLY A 291 14.09 6.19 8.73
CA GLY A 291 14.43 7.07 7.62
C GLY A 291 15.35 6.41 6.63
N PHE A 292 15.41 6.98 5.43
CA PHE A 292 16.29 6.52 4.38
C PHE A 292 16.88 7.67 3.58
N LEU A 293 18.03 7.41 2.98
CA LEU A 293 18.63 8.22 1.93
C LEU A 293 18.95 7.32 0.75
N GLY A 294 18.64 7.76 -0.46
CA GLY A 294 18.84 6.97 -1.65
C GLY A 294 19.29 7.77 -2.87
N VAL A 295 19.80 7.07 -3.85
CA VAL A 295 20.20 7.63 -5.14
C VAL A 295 19.86 6.67 -6.27
N ARG A 296 19.38 7.24 -7.38
CA ARG A 296 19.30 6.59 -8.69
C ARG A 296 20.20 7.36 -9.65
N TYR A 297 21.06 6.62 -10.35
CA TYR A 297 21.90 7.17 -11.40
C TYR A 297 21.69 6.43 -12.72
N THR A 298 21.21 7.13 -13.74
CA THR A 298 20.86 6.58 -15.04
C THR A 298 22.00 6.77 -16.04
N VAL A 299 22.47 5.69 -16.63
CA VAL A 299 23.48 5.67 -17.70
C VAL A 299 23.02 4.73 -18.82
N GLY A 300 22.66 5.29 -19.97
CA GLY A 300 22.10 4.51 -21.08
C GLY A 300 20.81 3.79 -20.65
N SER A 301 20.80 2.47 -20.80
CA SER A 301 19.68 1.60 -20.39
C SER A 301 19.79 1.10 -18.94
N ALA A 302 20.78 1.54 -18.17
CA ALA A 302 20.98 1.08 -16.79
C ALA A 302 20.64 2.17 -15.78
N ASN A 303 19.86 1.82 -14.77
CA ASN A 303 19.65 2.61 -13.57
C ASN A 303 20.40 1.93 -12.40
N TRP A 304 21.43 2.59 -11.92
CA TRP A 304 22.16 2.18 -10.73
C TRP A 304 21.49 2.76 -9.49
N LEU A 305 21.25 1.93 -8.49
CA LEU A 305 20.46 2.24 -7.30
C LEU A 305 21.30 2.00 -6.05
N ALA A 306 21.22 2.91 -5.10
CA ALA A 306 21.75 2.71 -3.76
C ALA A 306 20.83 3.36 -2.73
N GLN A 307 20.70 2.72 -1.57
CA GLN A 307 19.91 3.21 -0.45
C GLN A 307 20.54 2.78 0.86
N VAL A 308 20.47 3.65 1.85
CA VAL A 308 20.76 3.34 3.26
C VAL A 308 19.52 3.66 4.08
N GLN A 309 19.23 2.82 5.06
CA GLN A 309 18.06 2.93 5.93
C GLN A 309 18.47 2.77 7.38
N TYR A 310 17.73 3.43 8.25
CA TYR A 310 17.85 3.31 9.69
C TYR A 310 16.48 3.32 10.34
N GLN A 311 16.31 2.47 11.35
CA GLN A 311 15.12 2.42 12.19
C GLN A 311 15.56 2.28 13.64
N ASP A 312 14.88 3.01 14.53
CA ASP A 312 15.05 2.99 15.98
C ASP A 312 13.68 2.93 16.61
N GLY A 313 13.43 1.97 17.46
CA GLY A 313 12.10 1.76 18.04
C GLY A 313 12.13 0.99 19.34
N GLU A 314 10.96 0.94 19.96
CA GLU A 314 10.72 0.28 21.23
C GLU A 314 9.45 -0.57 21.16
N PHE A 315 9.45 -1.65 21.92
CA PHE A 315 8.27 -2.48 22.17
C PHE A 315 7.79 -2.26 23.58
N GLU A 316 6.49 -2.12 23.74
CA GLU A 316 5.84 -2.16 25.04
C GLU A 316 4.98 -3.42 25.14
N GLY A 317 4.92 -3.98 26.35
CA GLY A 317 3.92 -5.00 26.69
C GLY A 317 4.18 -6.42 26.19
N ALA A 318 5.42 -6.82 25.92
CA ALA A 318 5.72 -8.22 25.65
C ALA A 318 5.18 -9.11 26.80
N PRO A 319 4.59 -10.29 26.52
CA PRO A 319 4.09 -11.22 27.55
C PRO A 319 5.15 -11.65 28.56
N SER A 320 6.42 -11.48 28.22
CA SER A 320 7.55 -11.68 29.15
C SER A 320 7.70 -10.53 30.16
N GLY A 321 6.92 -9.45 30.04
CA GLY A 321 7.09 -8.24 30.85
C GLY A 321 8.41 -7.51 30.56
N GLN A 322 9.03 -7.76 29.42
CA GLN A 322 10.25 -7.10 28.98
C GLN A 322 9.90 -6.07 27.91
N ASP A 323 10.04 -4.82 28.28
CA ASP A 323 10.15 -3.74 27.31
C ASP A 323 11.50 -3.90 26.59
N GLY A 324 11.53 -3.65 25.29
CA GLY A 324 12.74 -3.86 24.49
C GLY A 324 12.92 -2.77 23.45
N ASP A 325 14.17 -2.32 23.32
CA ASP A 325 14.58 -1.43 22.23
C ASP A 325 15.10 -2.26 21.07
N PHE A 326 14.84 -1.80 19.83
CA PHE A 326 15.42 -2.39 18.63
C PHE A 326 16.02 -1.33 17.72
N LYS A 327 17.06 -1.73 16.97
CA LYS A 327 17.65 -0.89 15.94
C LYS A 327 17.89 -1.72 14.69
N ARG A 328 17.54 -1.14 13.55
CA ARG A 328 17.71 -1.78 12.25
C ARG A 328 18.50 -0.89 11.30
N TYR A 329 19.39 -1.50 10.56
CA TYR A 329 20.15 -0.87 9.48
C TYR A 329 20.01 -1.70 8.23
N ALA A 330 19.81 -1.04 7.09
CA ALA A 330 19.84 -1.72 5.81
C ALA A 330 20.62 -0.90 4.78
N VAL A 331 21.31 -1.61 3.90
CA VAL A 331 21.99 -1.03 2.73
C VAL A 331 21.58 -1.81 1.52
N GLY A 332 20.97 -1.14 0.55
CA GLY A 332 20.59 -1.71 -0.73
C GLY A 332 21.46 -1.18 -1.86
N LEU A 333 21.92 -2.07 -2.74
CA LEU A 333 22.57 -1.76 -4.00
C LEU A 333 21.88 -2.54 -5.12
N GLY A 334 21.61 -1.90 -6.25
CA GLY A 334 20.92 -2.55 -7.35
C GLY A 334 21.20 -1.93 -8.71
N CYS A 335 20.77 -2.63 -9.73
CA CYS A 335 20.80 -2.15 -11.10
C CYS A 335 19.55 -2.66 -11.84
N HIS A 336 18.76 -1.73 -12.38
CA HIS A 336 17.72 -2.06 -13.36
C HIS A 336 18.29 -1.84 -14.77
N TYR A 337 18.18 -2.84 -15.63
CA TYR A 337 18.60 -2.76 -17.02
C TYR A 337 17.39 -2.98 -17.93
N TYR A 338 17.14 -2.00 -18.85
CA TYR A 338 15.98 -2.00 -19.76
C TYR A 338 16.38 -2.24 -21.21
#